data_5e4848886d850271bf246db20e57e88a
#
_entry.id   5e4848886d850271bf246db20e57e88a
#
_cell.length_a   1.000
_cell.length_b   1.000
_cell.length_c   1.000
_cell.angle_alpha   90.00
_cell.angle_beta   90.00
_cell.angle_gamma   90.00
#
_symmetry.space_group_name_H-M   'P 1'
#
loop_
_entity.id
_entity.type
_entity.pdbx_description
1 polymer ?
#
loop_
_entity_poly.entity_id
_entity_poly.type
_entity_poly.pdbx_seq_one_letter_code
_entity_poly.pdbx_strand_id
1 'polypeptide(L)'
;MVHKMTRRLFLKYTTIFGAYLVGVFSFPLRLWGVVADKSSGGKSGSGKSRIVLVRNSAVLTKSKEVNPSVAGEMINSGILSLTRESTSGRAWKSIFKPKDIVGIKVNALGGKQIATHFGVVKAVVSGLKSAGIPEGNIIIWDRLTKELKSAGYTINKSDKGVKCFGTDTNYDPYPEIAGSIGSCFSSIISSFCTALINIPVLKDHDLAGVSLSLKNFYGAIHNPNKYHDNNCDPFIADLNTHSYIKDKLRLVICDALTLQYQGGPAFRPQWAINYHSLLLSRDPVAIDRMGTELIEEKRKEKGLSSLKKAGREPVHIATAAKKGLGTDDLNNIEFLKL
;
A
#
# COMPACT_ATOMS: atom_id res chain seq x y z
N MET A 1 2.22 22.70 -46.01
CA MET A 1 0.84 22.68 -46.56
C MET A 1 0.03 21.64 -45.76
N VAL A 2 -0.78 22.08 -44.83
CA VAL A 2 -1.64 21.19 -44.06
C VAL A 2 -2.99 21.11 -44.74
N HIS A 3 -3.32 19.97 -45.37
CA HIS A 3 -4.63 19.76 -45.97
C HIS A 3 -5.68 19.60 -44.88
N LYS A 4 -6.57 20.59 -44.74
CA LYS A 4 -7.77 20.50 -43.90
C LYS A 4 -8.71 19.46 -44.48
N MET A 5 -8.92 18.36 -43.76
CA MET A 5 -9.90 17.33 -44.08
C MET A 5 -11.31 17.91 -43.96
N THR A 6 -12.10 17.92 -45.03
CA THR A 6 -13.46 18.45 -45.04
C THR A 6 -14.45 17.40 -44.50
N ARG A 7 -15.57 17.87 -43.89
CA ARG A 7 -16.66 17.01 -43.37
C ARG A 7 -17.17 15.95 -44.37
N ARG A 8 -17.15 16.28 -45.66
CA ARG A 8 -17.55 15.36 -46.75
C ARG A 8 -16.56 14.20 -46.97
N LEU A 9 -15.27 14.43 -46.71
CA LEU A 9 -14.25 13.39 -46.84
C LEU A 9 -14.31 12.43 -45.63
N PHE A 10 -14.58 12.93 -44.44
CA PHE A 10 -14.76 12.13 -43.21
C PHE A 10 -15.96 11.17 -43.36
N LEU A 11 -17.10 11.65 -43.86
CA LEU A 11 -18.29 10.80 -44.05
C LEU A 11 -18.11 9.74 -45.14
N LYS A 12 -17.29 9.97 -46.16
CA LYS A 12 -16.99 8.93 -47.18
C LYS A 12 -16.12 7.79 -46.64
N TYR A 13 -15.24 8.03 -45.69
CA TYR A 13 -14.41 6.99 -45.08
C TYR A 13 -15.16 6.18 -44.01
N THR A 14 -16.16 6.75 -43.35
CA THR A 14 -17.00 6.01 -42.40
C THR A 14 -18.00 5.07 -43.02
N THR A 15 -18.46 5.35 -44.27
CA THR A 15 -19.39 4.46 -45.02
C THR A 15 -18.69 3.27 -45.69
N ILE A 16 -17.39 3.32 -45.94
CA ILE A 16 -16.65 2.20 -46.56
C ILE A 16 -16.23 1.15 -45.50
N PHE A 17 -16.13 1.51 -44.21
CA PHE A 17 -15.80 0.57 -43.11
C PHE A 17 -17.02 -0.19 -42.56
N GLY A 18 -18.25 0.19 -42.95
CA GLY A 18 -19.49 -0.45 -42.49
C GLY A 18 -19.95 -1.67 -43.31
N ALA A 19 -19.30 -2.00 -44.41
CA ALA A 19 -19.78 -3.01 -45.35
C ALA A 19 -19.00 -4.34 -45.37
N TYR A 20 -18.07 -4.57 -44.43
CA TYR A 20 -17.24 -5.79 -44.43
C TYR A 20 -17.35 -6.64 -43.15
N LEU A 21 -18.48 -6.65 -42.45
CA LEU A 21 -18.72 -7.51 -41.31
C LEU A 21 -20.11 -8.14 -41.30
N VAL A 22 -20.46 -8.91 -42.35
CA VAL A 22 -21.46 -9.97 -42.27
C VAL A 22 -20.90 -11.20 -42.98
N GLY A 23 -19.97 -11.88 -42.29
CA GLY A 23 -19.54 -13.22 -42.61
C GLY A 23 -19.85 -14.09 -41.39
N VAL A 24 -20.93 -14.86 -41.49
CA VAL A 24 -21.35 -15.85 -40.51
C VAL A 24 -20.29 -16.95 -40.42
N PHE A 25 -19.47 -16.96 -39.40
CA PHE A 25 -18.72 -18.13 -38.96
C PHE A 25 -19.34 -18.68 -37.69
N SER A 26 -20.17 -19.72 -37.88
CA SER A 26 -20.66 -20.57 -36.79
C SER A 26 -19.48 -21.41 -36.27
N PHE A 27 -18.85 -21.00 -35.21
CA PHE A 27 -18.00 -21.86 -34.41
C PHE A 27 -18.79 -22.42 -33.21
N PRO A 28 -18.70 -23.72 -32.91
CA PRO A 28 -19.36 -24.28 -31.73
C PRO A 28 -18.66 -23.73 -30.48
N LEU A 29 -19.41 -22.98 -29.68
CA LEU A 29 -19.01 -22.62 -28.31
C LEU A 29 -18.83 -23.92 -27.50
N ARG A 30 -17.60 -24.41 -27.41
CA ARG A 30 -17.25 -25.29 -26.30
C ARG A 30 -17.21 -24.43 -25.05
N LEU A 31 -18.27 -24.51 -24.25
CA LEU A 31 -18.25 -24.11 -22.85
C LEU A 31 -17.16 -24.93 -22.13
N TRP A 32 -15.96 -24.40 -22.05
CA TRP A 32 -15.05 -24.81 -21.00
C TRP A 32 -15.59 -24.18 -19.72
N GLY A 33 -16.26 -25.01 -18.92
CA GLY A 33 -16.55 -24.68 -17.53
C GLY A 33 -15.21 -24.40 -16.84
N VAL A 34 -14.88 -23.12 -16.70
CA VAL A 34 -13.92 -22.69 -15.68
C VAL A 34 -14.60 -23.03 -14.36
N VAL A 35 -14.25 -24.16 -13.81
CA VAL A 35 -14.46 -24.44 -12.39
C VAL A 35 -13.69 -23.34 -11.69
N ALA A 36 -14.40 -22.31 -11.27
CA ALA A 36 -13.86 -21.33 -10.34
C ALA A 36 -13.51 -22.13 -9.09
N ASP A 37 -12.22 -22.47 -8.98
CA ASP A 37 -11.66 -22.93 -7.72
C ASP A 37 -11.93 -21.79 -6.72
N LYS A 38 -12.92 -22.03 -5.85
CA LYS A 38 -13.19 -21.21 -4.69
C LYS A 38 -12.01 -21.37 -3.71
N SER A 39 -10.82 -20.91 -4.13
CA SER A 39 -9.72 -20.75 -3.23
C SER A 39 -10.10 -19.64 -2.24
N SER A 40 -10.66 -20.06 -1.14
CA SER A 40 -10.57 -19.53 0.21
C SER A 40 -10.24 -18.02 0.24
N GLY A 41 -11.21 -17.19 -0.11
CA GLY A 41 -11.39 -15.93 0.60
C GLY A 41 -11.55 -16.33 2.07
N GLY A 42 -10.53 -16.10 2.90
CA GLY A 42 -10.59 -16.45 4.30
C GLY A 42 -11.86 -15.85 4.87
N LYS A 43 -12.82 -16.70 5.22
CA LYS A 43 -13.95 -16.31 6.06
C LYS A 43 -13.29 -15.64 7.26
N SER A 44 -13.54 -14.34 7.43
CA SER A 44 -13.38 -13.68 8.71
C SER A 44 -14.09 -14.55 9.72
N GLY A 45 -13.34 -15.38 10.43
CA GLY A 45 -13.83 -15.99 11.65
C GLY A 45 -14.30 -14.84 12.52
N SER A 46 -15.27 -15.04 13.36
CA SER A 46 -15.92 -14.10 14.30
C SER A 46 -14.93 -13.43 15.30
N GLY A 47 -13.72 -13.13 14.90
CA GLY A 47 -12.66 -12.56 15.69
C GLY A 47 -12.34 -11.12 15.29
N LYS A 48 -11.95 -10.34 16.29
CA LYS A 48 -11.52 -8.94 16.12
C LYS A 48 -10.32 -8.84 15.17
N SER A 49 -10.22 -7.75 14.40
CA SER A 49 -9.01 -7.39 13.66
C SER A 49 -7.86 -7.16 14.62
N ARG A 50 -6.75 -7.89 14.44
CA ARG A 50 -5.60 -7.79 15.32
C ARG A 50 -4.60 -6.76 14.81
N ILE A 51 -4.17 -5.88 15.72
CA ILE A 51 -3.04 -4.97 15.53
C ILE A 51 -2.03 -5.23 16.62
N VAL A 52 -0.78 -5.39 16.24
CA VAL A 52 0.35 -5.52 17.17
C VAL A 52 1.22 -4.28 17.06
N LEU A 53 1.32 -3.51 18.13
CA LEU A 53 2.29 -2.43 18.28
C LEU A 53 3.51 -2.98 19.01
N VAL A 54 4.66 -2.93 18.35
CA VAL A 54 5.94 -3.29 18.97
C VAL A 54 6.75 -2.01 19.18
N ARG A 55 7.23 -1.79 20.41
CA ARG A 55 8.03 -0.61 20.75
C ARG A 55 9.38 -1.00 21.34
N ASN A 56 10.44 -0.40 20.82
CA ASN A 56 11.79 -0.55 21.38
C ASN A 56 12.60 0.73 21.14
N SER A 57 12.98 1.43 22.22
CA SER A 57 13.73 2.70 22.13
C SER A 57 15.12 2.54 21.52
N ALA A 58 15.71 1.33 21.53
CA ALA A 58 17.01 1.05 20.94
C ALA A 58 16.97 0.86 19.40
N VAL A 59 15.79 0.91 18.79
CA VAL A 59 15.64 0.72 17.33
C VAL A 59 16.25 1.83 16.52
N LEU A 60 16.31 3.04 17.04
CA LEU A 60 17.02 4.17 16.42
C LEU A 60 18.30 4.47 17.21
N THR A 61 19.41 4.57 16.49
CA THR A 61 20.69 5.04 17.06
C THR A 61 20.64 6.54 17.34
N LYS A 62 21.67 7.07 17.99
CA LYS A 62 21.82 8.53 18.21
C LYS A 62 21.85 9.31 16.87
N SER A 63 22.36 8.71 15.80
CA SER A 63 22.37 9.28 14.44
C SER A 63 21.05 9.07 13.70
N LYS A 64 20.01 8.55 14.36
CA LYS A 64 18.70 8.22 13.78
C LYS A 64 18.75 7.14 12.69
N GLU A 65 19.81 6.36 12.64
CA GLU A 65 19.86 5.16 11.79
C GLU A 65 19.18 3.99 12.50
N VAL A 66 18.55 3.10 11.71
CA VAL A 66 17.90 1.91 12.27
C VAL A 66 18.94 0.89 12.70
N ASN A 67 18.84 0.41 13.94
CA ASN A 67 19.60 -0.75 14.43
C ASN A 67 19.02 -2.03 13.80
N PRO A 68 19.77 -2.74 12.95
CA PRO A 68 19.23 -3.88 12.20
C PRO A 68 18.79 -5.04 13.09
N SER A 69 19.51 -5.31 14.18
CA SER A 69 19.17 -6.39 15.13
C SER A 69 17.84 -6.11 15.79
N VAL A 70 17.72 -4.91 16.39
CA VAL A 70 16.50 -4.49 17.09
C VAL A 70 15.29 -4.46 16.14
N ALA A 71 15.45 -3.95 14.91
CA ALA A 71 14.38 -3.97 13.93
C ALA A 71 13.97 -5.40 13.55
N GLY A 72 14.94 -6.31 13.44
CA GLY A 72 14.68 -7.74 13.23
C GLY A 72 13.88 -8.38 14.35
N GLU A 73 14.25 -8.09 15.59
CA GLU A 73 13.55 -8.56 16.81
C GLU A 73 12.11 -8.00 16.87
N MET A 74 11.91 -6.71 16.58
CA MET A 74 10.60 -6.08 16.55
C MET A 74 9.69 -6.70 15.47
N ILE A 75 10.21 -6.94 14.27
CA ILE A 75 9.45 -7.60 13.21
C ILE A 75 9.12 -9.04 13.60
N ASN A 76 10.08 -9.78 14.17
CA ASN A 76 9.84 -11.17 14.59
C ASN A 76 8.81 -11.28 15.70
N SER A 77 8.91 -10.48 16.76
CA SER A 77 7.92 -10.48 17.84
C SER A 77 6.54 -10.06 17.35
N GLY A 78 6.50 -9.02 16.50
CA GLY A 78 5.26 -8.55 15.92
C GLY A 78 4.55 -9.58 15.05
N ILE A 79 5.28 -10.27 14.16
CA ILE A 79 4.69 -11.26 13.26
C ILE A 79 4.24 -12.53 14.02
N LEU A 80 4.99 -12.96 15.04
CA LEU A 80 4.61 -14.07 15.91
C LEU A 80 3.30 -13.75 16.65
N SER A 81 3.21 -12.59 17.27
CA SER A 81 2.00 -12.15 17.97
C SER A 81 0.81 -11.96 17.04
N LEU A 82 1.04 -11.42 15.82
CA LEU A 82 -0.01 -11.23 14.81
C LEU A 82 -0.61 -12.56 14.34
N THR A 83 0.25 -13.55 14.08
CA THR A 83 -0.16 -14.83 13.49
C THR A 83 -0.48 -15.91 14.52
N ARG A 84 -0.08 -15.72 15.78
CA ARG A 84 -0.17 -16.72 16.86
C ARG A 84 0.66 -17.98 16.57
N GLU A 85 1.66 -17.87 15.72
CA GLU A 85 2.55 -18.97 15.39
C GLU A 85 3.69 -19.08 16.43
N SER A 86 4.25 -20.29 16.57
CA SER A 86 5.30 -20.57 17.55
C SER A 86 6.71 -20.19 17.11
N THR A 87 6.94 -20.03 15.78
CA THR A 87 8.24 -19.65 15.22
C THR A 87 8.08 -18.64 14.10
N SER A 88 9.07 -17.75 13.94
CA SER A 88 9.05 -16.71 12.89
C SER A 88 8.91 -17.31 11.49
N GLY A 89 9.64 -18.41 11.19
CA GLY A 89 9.53 -19.07 9.88
C GLY A 89 8.12 -19.61 9.60
N ARG A 90 7.43 -20.17 10.59
CA ARG A 90 6.00 -20.59 10.44
C ARG A 90 5.09 -19.40 10.28
N ALA A 91 5.31 -18.33 11.04
CA ALA A 91 4.55 -17.10 10.96
C ALA A 91 4.60 -16.49 9.55
N TRP A 92 5.77 -16.36 8.97
CA TRP A 92 5.91 -15.86 7.61
C TRP A 92 5.31 -16.82 6.56
N LYS A 93 5.48 -18.14 6.72
CA LYS A 93 4.87 -19.16 5.84
C LYS A 93 3.35 -19.21 5.91
N SER A 94 2.74 -18.79 7.03
CA SER A 94 1.28 -18.70 7.14
C SER A 94 0.69 -17.55 6.32
N ILE A 95 1.51 -16.55 5.94
CA ILE A 95 1.11 -15.38 5.15
C ILE A 95 1.57 -15.50 3.70
N PHE A 96 2.79 -15.99 3.47
CA PHE A 96 3.43 -16.02 2.14
C PHE A 96 3.84 -17.43 1.75
N LYS A 97 3.76 -17.73 0.44
CA LYS A 97 4.14 -19.03 -0.14
C LYS A 97 5.44 -18.87 -0.92
N PRO A 98 6.33 -19.90 -0.97
CA PRO A 98 7.61 -19.82 -1.67
C PRO A 98 7.55 -19.38 -3.14
N LYS A 99 6.43 -19.64 -3.82
CA LYS A 99 6.18 -19.25 -5.21
C LYS A 99 5.68 -17.81 -5.39
N ASP A 100 5.37 -17.09 -4.31
CA ASP A 100 4.88 -15.72 -4.41
C ASP A 100 5.96 -14.78 -4.96
N ILE A 101 5.54 -13.82 -5.76
CA ILE A 101 6.32 -12.63 -6.10
C ILE A 101 5.78 -11.50 -5.22
N VAL A 102 6.58 -11.11 -4.23
CA VAL A 102 6.14 -10.19 -3.17
C VAL A 102 6.57 -8.77 -3.47
N GLY A 103 5.59 -7.88 -3.68
CA GLY A 103 5.80 -6.44 -3.77
C GLY A 103 5.78 -5.80 -2.38
N ILE A 104 6.88 -5.18 -1.98
CA ILE A 104 6.96 -4.37 -0.75
C ILE A 104 6.76 -2.91 -1.15
N LYS A 105 5.53 -2.40 -0.97
CA LYS A 105 5.22 -0.98 -1.18
C LYS A 105 5.71 -0.17 0.00
N VAL A 106 6.68 0.69 -0.24
CA VAL A 106 7.19 1.63 0.76
C VAL A 106 6.59 3.02 0.58
N ASN A 107 6.83 3.94 1.50
CA ASN A 107 6.55 5.37 1.34
C ASN A 107 7.88 6.11 1.27
N ALA A 108 8.29 6.49 0.06
CA ALA A 108 9.55 7.22 -0.18
C ALA A 108 9.35 8.75 -0.28
N LEU A 109 8.09 9.19 -0.31
CA LEU A 109 7.75 10.62 -0.39
C LEU A 109 8.16 11.36 0.88
N GLY A 110 8.90 12.44 0.72
CA GLY A 110 9.39 13.27 1.82
C GLY A 110 10.87 13.04 2.14
N GLY A 111 11.53 12.10 1.46
CA GLY A 111 12.97 11.83 1.61
C GLY A 111 13.31 11.08 2.91
N LYS A 112 14.61 10.93 3.19
CA LYS A 112 15.15 10.06 4.23
C LYS A 112 14.56 10.30 5.64
N GLN A 113 14.16 11.54 5.96
CA GLN A 113 13.71 11.91 7.31
C GLN A 113 12.29 11.41 7.65
N ILE A 114 11.45 11.16 6.65
CA ILE A 114 10.04 10.77 6.84
C ILE A 114 9.58 9.69 5.84
N ALA A 115 10.50 9.02 5.20
CA ALA A 115 10.24 7.85 4.39
C ALA A 115 10.22 6.58 5.25
N THR A 116 9.71 5.48 4.69
CA THR A 116 9.88 4.14 5.27
C THR A 116 11.36 3.84 5.47
N HIS A 117 11.77 3.50 6.68
CA HIS A 117 13.16 3.25 7.01
C HIS A 117 13.67 1.97 6.33
N PHE A 118 14.77 2.07 5.60
CA PHE A 118 15.35 0.94 4.88
C PHE A 118 15.74 -0.23 5.80
N GLY A 119 16.14 0.04 7.06
CA GLY A 119 16.41 -0.99 8.05
C GLY A 119 15.19 -1.85 8.40
N VAL A 120 14.00 -1.25 8.45
CA VAL A 120 12.74 -1.98 8.64
C VAL A 120 12.47 -2.88 7.43
N VAL A 121 12.64 -2.35 6.22
CA VAL A 121 12.45 -3.13 4.98
C VAL A 121 13.41 -4.31 4.91
N LYS A 122 14.68 -4.13 5.31
CA LYS A 122 15.65 -5.24 5.39
C LYS A 122 15.20 -6.35 6.34
N ALA A 123 14.64 -6.01 7.49
CA ALA A 123 14.10 -6.99 8.44
C ALA A 123 12.92 -7.77 7.83
N VAL A 124 12.03 -7.09 7.09
CA VAL A 124 10.93 -7.73 6.35
C VAL A 124 11.45 -8.66 5.25
N VAL A 125 12.44 -8.24 4.48
CA VAL A 125 13.10 -9.08 3.46
C VAL A 125 13.69 -10.34 4.10
N SER A 126 14.36 -10.21 5.24
CA SER A 126 14.89 -11.38 5.99
C SER A 126 13.77 -12.34 6.40
N GLY A 127 12.64 -11.81 6.86
CA GLY A 127 11.45 -12.61 7.17
C GLY A 127 10.90 -13.37 5.96
N LEU A 128 10.76 -12.72 4.80
CA LEU A 128 10.32 -13.35 3.55
C LEU A 128 11.28 -14.48 3.11
N LYS A 129 12.58 -14.24 3.22
CA LYS A 129 13.59 -15.28 2.94
C LYS A 129 13.43 -16.49 3.86
N SER A 130 13.13 -16.30 5.13
CA SER A 130 12.85 -17.38 6.08
C SER A 130 11.59 -18.19 5.74
N ALA A 131 10.64 -17.58 5.02
CA ALA A 131 9.48 -18.29 4.44
C ALA A 131 9.82 -19.10 3.19
N GLY A 132 11.04 -18.98 2.65
CA GLY A 132 11.50 -19.64 1.44
C GLY A 132 11.24 -18.83 0.16
N ILE A 133 10.96 -17.55 0.26
CA ILE A 133 10.80 -16.66 -0.91
C ILE A 133 12.19 -16.33 -1.47
N PRO A 134 12.48 -16.65 -2.75
CA PRO A 134 13.73 -16.27 -3.39
C PRO A 134 13.91 -14.75 -3.46
N GLU A 135 15.14 -14.27 -3.33
CA GLU A 135 15.42 -12.82 -3.41
C GLU A 135 14.92 -12.17 -4.71
N GLY A 136 15.07 -12.86 -5.84
CA GLY A 136 14.58 -12.39 -7.14
C GLY A 136 13.06 -12.22 -7.24
N ASN A 137 12.32 -12.84 -6.30
CA ASN A 137 10.86 -12.70 -6.19
C ASN A 137 10.43 -11.61 -5.19
N ILE A 138 11.36 -10.80 -4.68
CA ILE A 138 11.07 -9.69 -3.77
C ILE A 138 11.34 -8.38 -4.51
N ILE A 139 10.32 -7.50 -4.56
CA ILE A 139 10.37 -6.21 -5.25
C ILE A 139 10.04 -5.10 -4.24
N ILE A 140 11.03 -4.32 -3.85
CA ILE A 140 10.83 -3.09 -3.07
C ILE A 140 10.48 -1.97 -4.07
N TRP A 141 9.38 -1.26 -3.84
CA TRP A 141 8.92 -0.30 -4.83
C TRP A 141 8.14 0.89 -4.25
N ASP A 142 8.14 1.98 -5.01
CA ASP A 142 7.25 3.12 -4.87
C ASP A 142 6.96 3.71 -6.26
N ARG A 143 6.28 4.84 -6.31
CA ARG A 143 5.92 5.51 -7.55
C ARG A 143 7.12 5.87 -8.41
N LEU A 144 8.13 6.51 -7.82
CA LEU A 144 9.27 7.06 -8.56
C LEU A 144 10.61 6.54 -8.03
N THR A 145 11.46 6.07 -8.93
CA THR A 145 12.85 5.67 -8.62
C THR A 145 13.65 6.81 -7.97
N LYS A 146 13.42 8.07 -8.38
CA LYS A 146 14.10 9.22 -7.77
C LYS A 146 13.72 9.42 -6.30
N GLU A 147 12.47 9.13 -5.92
CA GLU A 147 12.01 9.23 -4.53
C GLU A 147 12.65 8.14 -3.67
N LEU A 148 12.73 6.91 -4.19
CA LEU A 148 13.47 5.82 -3.53
C LEU A 148 14.94 6.18 -3.26
N LYS A 149 15.64 6.73 -4.26
CA LYS A 149 17.03 7.21 -4.09
C LYS A 149 17.12 8.28 -3.01
N SER A 150 16.23 9.27 -3.03
CA SER A 150 16.19 10.36 -2.03
C SER A 150 15.89 9.85 -0.62
N ALA A 151 15.16 8.75 -0.50
CA ALA A 151 14.88 8.06 0.75
C ALA A 151 16.02 7.13 1.23
N GLY A 152 17.11 7.03 0.45
CA GLY A 152 18.30 6.24 0.79
C GLY A 152 18.27 4.79 0.34
N TYR A 153 17.37 4.43 -0.58
CA TYR A 153 17.32 3.08 -1.15
C TYR A 153 18.34 2.90 -2.27
N THR A 154 19.00 1.74 -2.28
CA THR A 154 19.86 1.33 -3.41
C THR A 154 18.98 0.71 -4.51
N ILE A 155 19.05 1.27 -5.70
CA ILE A 155 18.25 0.81 -6.83
C ILE A 155 18.87 -0.46 -7.43
N ASN A 156 18.04 -1.47 -7.63
CA ASN A 156 18.40 -2.72 -8.28
C ASN A 156 17.28 -3.15 -9.24
N LYS A 157 17.55 -3.10 -10.54
CA LYS A 157 16.65 -3.56 -11.60
C LYS A 157 17.11 -4.89 -12.22
N SER A 158 18.23 -5.46 -11.73
CA SER A 158 18.76 -6.73 -12.23
C SER A 158 17.96 -7.93 -11.72
N ASP A 159 18.16 -9.08 -12.36
CA ASP A 159 17.55 -10.34 -11.92
C ASP A 159 18.28 -11.01 -10.74
N LYS A 160 19.38 -10.41 -10.28
CA LYS A 160 20.15 -10.92 -9.13
C LYS A 160 19.78 -10.14 -7.87
N GLY A 161 19.42 -10.88 -6.80
CA GLY A 161 19.09 -10.32 -5.50
C GLY A 161 17.69 -9.66 -5.44
N VAL A 162 17.44 -8.96 -4.35
CA VAL A 162 16.19 -8.23 -4.13
C VAL A 162 16.10 -7.04 -5.08
N LYS A 163 15.01 -6.95 -5.83
CA LYS A 163 14.77 -5.82 -6.74
C LYS A 163 14.31 -4.59 -5.95
N CYS A 164 14.73 -3.40 -6.41
CA CYS A 164 14.32 -2.12 -5.83
C CYS A 164 14.25 -1.06 -6.91
N PHE A 165 13.04 -0.64 -7.30
CA PHE A 165 12.83 0.37 -8.32
C PHE A 165 11.42 1.00 -8.25
N GLY A 166 11.27 2.17 -8.84
CA GLY A 166 9.96 2.84 -8.98
C GLY A 166 9.21 2.41 -10.23
N THR A 167 7.90 2.64 -10.23
CA THR A 167 7.07 2.48 -11.44
C THR A 167 7.58 3.39 -12.57
N ASP A 168 7.95 4.65 -12.24
CA ASP A 168 8.38 5.68 -13.19
C ASP A 168 7.35 5.88 -14.31
N THR A 169 7.55 5.23 -15.47
CA THR A 169 6.66 5.26 -16.64
C THR A 169 5.98 3.92 -16.92
N ASN A 170 6.28 2.87 -16.14
CA ASN A 170 5.76 1.51 -16.37
C ASN A 170 4.37 1.33 -15.74
N TYR A 171 3.39 1.97 -16.35
CA TYR A 171 1.97 1.79 -16.04
C TYR A 171 1.30 0.92 -17.09
N ASP A 172 0.18 0.31 -16.72
CA ASP A 172 -0.66 -0.40 -17.68
C ASP A 172 -1.09 0.55 -18.79
N PRO A 173 -1.20 0.05 -20.05
CA PRO A 173 -1.49 0.90 -21.20
C PRO A 173 -2.92 1.44 -21.22
N TYR A 174 -3.83 0.79 -20.49
CA TYR A 174 -5.24 1.18 -20.42
C TYR A 174 -5.64 1.47 -18.98
N PRO A 175 -6.51 2.49 -18.76
CA PRO A 175 -7.02 2.78 -17.43
C PRO A 175 -8.02 1.72 -16.97
N GLU A 176 -7.90 1.35 -15.69
CA GLU A 176 -8.85 0.52 -14.98
C GLU A 176 -9.75 1.39 -14.11
N ILE A 177 -10.95 0.91 -13.82
CA ILE A 177 -11.94 1.63 -13.01
C ILE A 177 -12.05 0.95 -11.64
N ALA A 178 -11.94 1.77 -10.58
CA ALA A 178 -12.23 1.37 -9.21
C ALA A 178 -13.10 2.46 -8.56
N GLY A 179 -14.42 2.30 -8.59
CA GLY A 179 -15.35 3.32 -8.12
C GLY A 179 -15.15 4.65 -8.84
N SER A 180 -14.77 5.69 -8.11
CA SER A 180 -14.49 7.04 -8.63
C SER A 180 -13.09 7.19 -9.24
N ILE A 181 -12.25 6.17 -9.15
CA ILE A 181 -10.90 6.15 -9.75
C ILE A 181 -10.99 5.60 -11.18
N GLY A 182 -10.43 6.36 -12.14
CA GLY A 182 -10.15 5.86 -13.50
C GLY A 182 -8.69 6.17 -13.82
N SER A 183 -7.79 5.18 -13.72
CA SER A 183 -6.34 5.39 -13.83
C SER A 183 -5.62 4.15 -14.33
N CYS A 184 -4.42 4.35 -14.90
CA CYS A 184 -3.49 3.27 -15.20
C CYS A 184 -2.76 2.84 -13.93
N PHE A 185 -2.73 1.55 -13.66
CA PHE A 185 -2.02 1.00 -12.51
C PHE A 185 -0.55 0.72 -12.83
N SER A 186 0.27 0.73 -11.80
CA SER A 186 1.66 0.30 -11.88
C SER A 186 1.74 -1.16 -12.33
N SER A 187 2.53 -1.45 -13.38
CA SER A 187 2.77 -2.82 -13.84
C SER A 187 3.38 -3.71 -12.76
N ILE A 188 3.98 -3.12 -11.73
CA ILE A 188 4.51 -3.87 -10.59
C ILE A 188 3.40 -4.65 -9.89
N ILE A 189 2.24 -4.01 -9.65
CA ILE A 189 1.13 -4.67 -8.95
C ILE A 189 0.14 -5.37 -9.88
N SER A 190 -0.03 -4.89 -11.11
CA SER A 190 -0.94 -5.52 -12.06
C SER A 190 -0.38 -6.82 -12.62
N SER A 191 0.89 -6.80 -13.05
CA SER A 191 1.49 -7.87 -13.85
C SER A 191 2.54 -8.71 -13.11
N PHE A 192 3.31 -8.13 -12.16
CA PHE A 192 4.42 -8.87 -11.55
C PHE A 192 4.06 -9.49 -10.20
N CYS A 193 3.51 -8.72 -9.26
CA CYS A 193 3.31 -9.20 -7.91
C CYS A 193 2.08 -10.08 -7.76
N THR A 194 2.25 -11.19 -7.02
CA THR A 194 1.15 -12.08 -6.59
C THR A 194 0.73 -11.81 -5.15
N ALA A 195 1.56 -11.16 -4.36
CA ALA A 195 1.30 -10.76 -2.98
C ALA A 195 1.92 -9.41 -2.68
N LEU A 196 1.32 -8.65 -1.76
CA LEU A 196 1.78 -7.33 -1.37
C LEU A 196 2.00 -7.25 0.15
N ILE A 197 3.07 -6.55 0.51
CA ILE A 197 3.28 -5.96 1.83
C ILE A 197 3.23 -4.44 1.65
N ASN A 198 2.49 -3.77 2.52
CA ASN A 198 2.43 -2.32 2.55
C ASN A 198 3.17 -1.80 3.79
N ILE A 199 4.19 -0.96 3.59
CA ILE A 199 4.96 -0.35 4.69
C ILE A 199 4.80 1.17 4.65
N PRO A 200 3.63 1.70 5.08
CA PRO A 200 3.40 3.13 5.20
C PRO A 200 4.18 3.73 6.37
N VAL A 201 4.23 5.05 6.44
CA VAL A 201 4.79 5.81 7.56
C VAL A 201 3.67 6.44 8.38
N LEU A 202 3.81 6.45 9.70
CA LEU A 202 2.87 7.09 10.61
C LEU A 202 3.02 8.62 10.57
N LYS A 203 2.29 9.26 9.67
CA LYS A 203 2.31 10.72 9.50
C LYS A 203 0.96 11.29 9.14
N ASP A 204 0.72 12.54 9.53
CA ASP A 204 -0.44 13.31 9.09
C ASP A 204 -0.36 13.68 7.60
N HIS A 205 -1.46 14.21 7.08
CA HIS A 205 -1.57 14.74 5.72
C HIS A 205 -2.47 15.97 5.72
N ASP A 206 -2.07 17.01 5.02
CA ASP A 206 -2.75 18.31 4.99
C ASP A 206 -4.18 18.25 4.42
N LEU A 207 -4.46 17.35 3.49
CA LEU A 207 -5.78 17.17 2.90
C LEU A 207 -6.51 15.93 3.46
N ALA A 208 -5.89 14.75 3.40
CA ALA A 208 -6.54 13.50 3.78
C ALA A 208 -6.56 13.23 5.31
N GLY A 209 -6.04 14.14 6.13
CA GLY A 209 -5.87 13.96 7.56
C GLY A 209 -4.67 13.10 7.91
N VAL A 210 -4.57 11.89 7.36
CA VAL A 210 -3.47 10.97 7.61
C VAL A 210 -2.91 10.36 6.32
N SER A 211 -1.63 10.04 6.35
CA SER A 211 -0.89 9.36 5.28
C SER A 211 -0.46 7.99 5.81
N LEU A 212 -1.34 7.02 5.72
CA LEU A 212 -1.17 5.68 6.28
C LEU A 212 -1.31 4.60 5.20
N SER A 213 -1.85 3.43 5.55
CA SER A 213 -1.89 2.26 4.71
C SER A 213 -2.70 2.48 3.42
N LEU A 214 -3.95 2.92 3.55
CA LEU A 214 -4.85 3.07 2.41
C LEU A 214 -4.31 4.11 1.42
N LYS A 215 -3.87 5.29 1.93
CA LYS A 215 -3.34 6.35 1.08
C LYS A 215 -2.00 6.02 0.44
N ASN A 216 -1.21 5.12 1.01
CA ASN A 216 0.09 4.75 0.46
C ASN A 216 -0.03 4.16 -0.96
N PHE A 217 -1.18 3.57 -1.31
CA PHE A 217 -1.43 3.05 -2.66
C PHE A 217 -1.71 4.13 -3.72
N TYR A 218 -1.79 5.42 -3.36
CA TYR A 218 -1.75 6.48 -4.37
C TYR A 218 -0.47 6.42 -5.22
N GLY A 219 0.63 5.88 -4.68
CA GLY A 219 1.83 5.58 -5.43
C GLY A 219 1.71 4.43 -6.44
N ALA A 220 0.57 3.74 -6.48
CA ALA A 220 0.31 2.63 -7.39
C ALA A 220 -0.40 3.04 -8.69
N ILE A 221 -0.83 4.30 -8.82
CA ILE A 221 -1.56 4.80 -9.97
C ILE A 221 -0.86 5.98 -10.65
N HIS A 222 -1.13 6.14 -11.94
CA HIS A 222 -0.71 7.30 -12.72
C HIS A 222 -1.48 8.55 -12.27
N ASN A 223 -0.75 9.65 -12.07
CA ASN A 223 -1.32 10.96 -11.73
C ASN A 223 -2.25 10.96 -10.49
N PRO A 224 -1.76 10.53 -9.30
CA PRO A 224 -2.57 10.49 -8.08
C PRO A 224 -3.05 11.87 -7.60
N ASN A 225 -2.41 12.97 -8.05
CA ASN A 225 -2.78 14.34 -7.67
C ASN A 225 -4.21 14.69 -8.08
N LYS A 226 -4.73 14.08 -9.12
CA LYS A 226 -6.11 14.23 -9.61
C LYS A 226 -7.17 13.81 -8.56
N TYR A 227 -6.78 13.04 -7.54
CA TYR A 227 -7.67 12.44 -6.56
C TYR A 227 -7.50 13.01 -5.14
N HIS A 228 -7.19 14.31 -5.05
CA HIS A 228 -6.99 14.97 -3.75
C HIS A 228 -8.17 15.87 -3.31
N ASP A 229 -9.20 16.02 -4.13
CA ASP A 229 -10.40 16.75 -3.76
C ASP A 229 -11.17 16.05 -2.63
N ASN A 230 -12.04 16.77 -1.95
CA ASN A 230 -12.93 16.28 -0.89
C ASN A 230 -12.17 15.45 0.18
N ASN A 231 -11.05 15.96 0.68
CA ASN A 231 -10.19 15.26 1.64
C ASN A 231 -9.76 13.84 1.17
N CYS A 232 -9.63 13.66 -0.14
CA CYS A 232 -9.32 12.39 -0.79
C CYS A 232 -10.39 11.28 -0.61
N ASP A 233 -11.61 11.62 -0.20
CA ASP A 233 -12.75 10.70 -0.09
C ASP A 233 -13.72 10.91 -1.26
N PRO A 234 -14.23 9.85 -1.92
CA PRO A 234 -14.05 8.44 -1.63
C PRO A 234 -12.81 7.81 -2.32
N PHE A 235 -11.98 8.60 -2.98
CA PHE A 235 -10.93 8.13 -3.89
C PHE A 235 -9.94 7.15 -3.25
N ILE A 236 -9.49 7.39 -2.00
CA ILE A 236 -8.59 6.48 -1.30
C ILE A 236 -9.28 5.13 -1.08
N ALA A 237 -10.52 5.13 -0.61
CA ALA A 237 -11.27 3.91 -0.37
C ALA A 237 -11.53 3.15 -1.67
N ASP A 238 -11.97 3.85 -2.72
CA ASP A 238 -12.25 3.27 -4.03
C ASP A 238 -11.02 2.61 -4.64
N LEU A 239 -9.87 3.27 -4.62
CA LEU A 239 -8.61 2.70 -5.11
C LEU A 239 -8.30 1.36 -4.45
N ASN A 240 -8.48 1.27 -3.13
CA ASN A 240 -8.16 0.06 -2.39
C ASN A 240 -9.16 -1.09 -2.61
N THR A 241 -10.31 -0.85 -3.25
CA THR A 241 -11.23 -1.93 -3.65
C THR A 241 -10.76 -2.70 -4.89
N HIS A 242 -9.80 -2.15 -5.66
CA HIS A 242 -9.32 -2.79 -6.87
C HIS A 242 -8.61 -4.11 -6.57
N SER A 243 -8.86 -5.14 -7.39
CA SER A 243 -8.32 -6.50 -7.19
C SER A 243 -6.78 -6.53 -7.11
N TYR A 244 -6.08 -5.66 -7.85
CA TYR A 244 -4.62 -5.56 -7.80
C TYR A 244 -4.09 -5.16 -6.42
N ILE A 245 -4.90 -4.54 -5.57
CA ILE A 245 -4.57 -4.17 -4.20
C ILE A 245 -5.26 -5.12 -3.22
N LYS A 246 -6.60 -5.14 -3.22
CA LYS A 246 -7.42 -5.88 -2.24
C LYS A 246 -7.05 -7.36 -2.15
N ASP A 247 -6.93 -8.03 -3.31
CA ASP A 247 -6.74 -9.48 -3.35
C ASP A 247 -5.28 -9.89 -3.12
N LYS A 248 -4.35 -8.94 -3.30
CA LYS A 248 -2.89 -9.19 -3.16
C LYS A 248 -2.32 -8.71 -1.83
N LEU A 249 -2.96 -7.74 -1.15
CA LEU A 249 -2.46 -7.21 0.13
C LEU A 249 -2.63 -8.25 1.24
N ARG A 250 -1.52 -8.68 1.85
CA ARG A 250 -1.54 -9.71 2.91
C ARG A 250 -1.05 -9.22 4.26
N LEU A 251 -0.24 -8.15 4.26
CA LEU A 251 0.37 -7.62 5.48
C LEU A 251 0.59 -6.12 5.35
N VAL A 252 0.29 -5.41 6.43
CA VAL A 252 0.65 -4.00 6.63
C VAL A 252 1.59 -3.91 7.81
N ILE A 253 2.70 -3.18 7.62
CA ILE A 253 3.67 -2.86 8.69
C ILE A 253 3.85 -1.35 8.68
N CYS A 254 3.10 -0.64 9.50
CA CYS A 254 3.25 0.81 9.61
C CYS A 254 4.56 1.14 10.33
N ASP A 255 5.45 1.81 9.62
CA ASP A 255 6.68 2.36 10.16
C ASP A 255 6.34 3.60 11.00
N ALA A 256 6.36 3.42 12.29
CA ALA A 256 6.15 4.44 13.30
C ALA A 256 7.43 4.69 14.12
N LEU A 257 8.61 4.46 13.54
CA LEU A 257 9.87 4.83 14.21
C LEU A 257 9.93 6.35 14.39
N THR A 258 9.45 7.08 13.39
CA THR A 258 9.15 8.51 13.46
C THR A 258 7.65 8.72 13.28
N LEU A 259 7.03 9.51 14.17
CA LEU A 259 5.65 9.96 14.06
C LEU A 259 5.66 11.47 13.78
N GLN A 260 5.01 11.87 12.69
CA GLN A 260 4.74 13.28 12.40
C GLN A 260 3.25 13.55 12.55
N TYR A 261 2.89 14.47 13.44
CA TYR A 261 1.50 14.72 13.84
C TYR A 261 0.92 16.02 13.27
N GLN A 262 1.71 16.79 12.49
CA GLN A 262 1.30 18.05 11.86
C GLN A 262 2.19 18.35 10.64
N GLY A 263 1.61 19.04 9.62
CA GLY A 263 2.33 19.62 8.49
C GLY A 263 2.79 18.63 7.42
N GLY A 264 2.26 17.38 7.44
CA GLY A 264 2.52 16.40 6.37
C GLY A 264 1.84 16.77 5.05
N PRO A 265 2.22 16.12 3.93
CA PRO A 265 3.07 14.92 3.84
C PRO A 265 4.58 15.18 3.86
N ALA A 266 5.04 16.44 3.70
CA ALA A 266 6.46 16.80 3.76
C ALA A 266 7.02 16.69 5.18
N PHE A 267 8.33 16.45 5.30
CA PHE A 267 8.97 16.42 6.62
C PHE A 267 8.95 17.79 7.30
N ARG A 268 8.52 17.82 8.55
CA ARG A 268 8.48 18.99 9.41
C ARG A 268 9.10 18.65 10.77
N PRO A 269 10.38 18.94 10.99
CA PRO A 269 11.10 18.49 12.20
C PRO A 269 10.46 18.95 13.51
N GLN A 270 9.85 20.16 13.53
CA GLN A 270 9.14 20.68 14.71
C GLN A 270 7.87 19.91 15.06
N TRP A 271 7.32 19.11 14.13
CA TRP A 271 6.09 18.33 14.31
C TRP A 271 6.35 16.81 14.23
N ALA A 272 7.62 16.40 14.26
CA ALA A 272 8.02 15.01 14.21
C ALA A 272 8.70 14.60 15.52
N ILE A 273 8.42 13.38 15.97
CA ILE A 273 9.03 12.79 17.16
C ILE A 273 9.55 11.38 16.84
N ASN A 274 10.58 10.94 17.56
CA ASN A 274 10.95 9.54 17.56
C ASN A 274 9.91 8.76 18.38
N TYR A 275 9.16 7.90 17.71
CA TYR A 275 8.08 7.12 18.34
C TYR A 275 8.49 5.66 18.58
N HIS A 276 9.57 5.20 17.96
CA HIS A 276 10.26 3.92 18.15
C HIS A 276 9.35 2.69 18.07
N SER A 277 8.32 2.73 17.23
CA SER A 277 7.31 1.67 17.18
C SER A 277 7.09 1.19 15.75
N LEU A 278 6.61 -0.05 15.63
CA LEU A 278 6.05 -0.62 14.41
C LEU A 278 4.63 -1.11 14.74
N LEU A 279 3.68 -0.92 13.80
CA LEU A 279 2.34 -1.50 13.92
C LEU A 279 2.16 -2.54 12.81
N LEU A 280 1.78 -3.76 13.18
CA LEU A 280 1.55 -4.85 12.25
C LEU A 280 0.08 -5.27 12.25
N SER A 281 -0.52 -5.44 11.07
CA SER A 281 -1.88 -5.97 10.92
C SER A 281 -2.07 -6.59 9.53
N ARG A 282 -3.12 -7.39 9.37
CA ARG A 282 -3.62 -7.83 8.07
C ARG A 282 -4.81 -6.99 7.58
N ASP A 283 -5.28 -6.08 8.41
CA ASP A 283 -6.39 -5.17 8.15
C ASP A 283 -5.88 -3.74 7.93
N PRO A 284 -5.90 -3.23 6.69
CA PRO A 284 -5.40 -1.90 6.36
C PRO A 284 -6.25 -0.77 6.96
N VAL A 285 -7.56 -1.01 7.15
CA VAL A 285 -8.49 -0.02 7.72
C VAL A 285 -8.26 0.11 9.22
N ALA A 286 -8.14 -1.02 9.91
CA ALA A 286 -7.86 -1.03 11.34
C ALA A 286 -6.54 -0.33 11.67
N ILE A 287 -5.48 -0.56 10.87
CA ILE A 287 -4.18 0.12 11.06
C ILE A 287 -4.33 1.65 10.87
N ASP A 288 -5.08 2.08 9.86
CA ASP A 288 -5.28 3.51 9.61
C ASP A 288 -6.13 4.15 10.71
N ARG A 289 -7.13 3.42 11.22
CA ARG A 289 -7.90 3.84 12.39
C ARG A 289 -7.02 4.03 13.62
N MET A 290 -6.23 3.03 14.00
CA MET A 290 -5.34 3.11 15.16
C MET A 290 -4.22 4.14 14.96
N GLY A 291 -3.64 4.24 13.77
CA GLY A 291 -2.65 5.27 13.44
C GLY A 291 -3.22 6.68 13.58
N THR A 292 -4.49 6.87 13.22
CA THR A 292 -5.20 8.15 13.43
C THR A 292 -5.33 8.47 14.93
N GLU A 293 -5.71 7.49 15.75
CA GLU A 293 -5.79 7.68 17.22
C GLU A 293 -4.44 8.12 17.80
N LEU A 294 -3.33 7.49 17.38
CA LEU A 294 -1.99 7.84 17.85
C LEU A 294 -1.57 9.26 17.43
N ILE A 295 -1.95 9.68 16.22
CA ILE A 295 -1.72 11.06 15.75
C ILE A 295 -2.57 12.04 16.56
N GLU A 296 -3.86 11.76 16.76
CA GLU A 296 -4.77 12.60 17.53
C GLU A 296 -4.36 12.73 19.00
N GLU A 297 -3.93 11.64 19.64
CA GLU A 297 -3.36 11.66 20.97
C GLU A 297 -2.17 12.62 21.04
N LYS A 298 -1.24 12.54 20.11
CA LYS A 298 -0.07 13.40 20.06
C LYS A 298 -0.44 14.86 19.76
N ARG A 299 -1.41 15.11 18.88
CA ARG A 299 -1.94 16.44 18.62
C ARG A 299 -2.54 17.05 19.88
N LYS A 300 -3.33 16.29 20.63
CA LYS A 300 -3.93 16.70 21.90
C LYS A 300 -2.86 17.06 22.95
N GLU A 301 -1.85 16.20 23.11
CA GLU A 301 -0.71 16.45 24.01
C GLU A 301 0.03 17.76 23.68
N LYS A 302 0.05 18.14 22.39
CA LYS A 302 0.70 19.36 21.89
C LYS A 302 -0.23 20.57 21.79
N GLY A 303 -1.45 20.48 22.33
CA GLY A 303 -2.42 21.58 22.32
C GLY A 303 -2.98 21.90 20.93
N LEU A 304 -2.86 20.98 19.95
CA LEU A 304 -3.38 21.18 18.60
C LEU A 304 -4.85 20.74 18.52
N SER A 305 -5.59 21.39 17.64
CA SER A 305 -6.96 20.96 17.30
C SER A 305 -6.97 19.56 16.73
N SER A 306 -8.06 18.79 16.96
CA SER A 306 -8.25 17.51 16.28
C SER A 306 -8.24 17.68 14.76
N LEU A 307 -7.96 16.62 14.02
CA LEU A 307 -8.00 16.61 12.55
C LEU A 307 -9.37 17.04 12.05
N LYS A 308 -10.44 16.62 12.71
CA LYS A 308 -11.81 17.04 12.39
C LYS A 308 -12.02 18.55 12.54
N LYS A 309 -11.61 19.13 13.67
CA LYS A 309 -11.71 20.59 13.89
C LYS A 309 -10.80 21.38 12.94
N ALA A 310 -9.73 20.78 12.48
CA ALA A 310 -8.83 21.34 11.49
C ALA A 310 -9.31 21.18 10.03
N GLY A 311 -10.54 20.67 9.80
CA GLY A 311 -11.16 20.51 8.48
C GLY A 311 -10.57 19.39 7.63
N ARG A 312 -9.85 18.43 8.25
CA ARG A 312 -9.17 17.32 7.54
C ARG A 312 -9.37 15.98 8.25
N GLU A 313 -10.61 15.70 8.63
CA GLU A 313 -11.02 14.40 9.15
C GLU A 313 -10.72 13.30 8.11
N PRO A 314 -10.07 12.18 8.49
CA PRO A 314 -9.76 11.11 7.54
C PRO A 314 -10.98 10.23 7.24
N VAL A 315 -12.01 10.81 6.61
CA VAL A 315 -13.32 10.19 6.31
C VAL A 315 -13.15 8.94 5.44
N HIS A 316 -12.13 8.90 4.59
CA HIS A 316 -11.83 7.75 3.73
C HIS A 316 -11.65 6.43 4.51
N ILE A 317 -11.31 6.46 5.80
CA ILE A 317 -11.18 5.25 6.64
C ILE A 317 -12.55 4.62 6.86
N ALA A 318 -13.55 5.44 7.26
CA ALA A 318 -14.93 4.95 7.42
C ALA A 318 -15.54 4.53 6.08
N THR A 319 -15.24 5.23 4.99
CA THR A 319 -15.64 4.85 3.63
C THR A 319 -15.05 3.50 3.23
N ALA A 320 -13.77 3.25 3.54
CA ALA A 320 -13.11 1.97 3.27
C ALA A 320 -13.71 0.81 4.09
N ALA A 321 -14.06 1.06 5.36
CA ALA A 321 -14.77 0.08 6.19
C ALA A 321 -16.13 -0.30 5.60
N LYS A 322 -16.94 0.70 5.19
CA LYS A 322 -18.23 0.48 4.52
C LYS A 322 -18.09 -0.31 3.22
N LYS A 323 -16.95 -0.22 2.54
CA LYS A 323 -16.65 -1.01 1.32
C LYS A 323 -16.07 -2.40 1.62
N GLY A 324 -16.01 -2.82 2.88
CA GLY A 324 -15.58 -4.16 3.30
C GLY A 324 -14.07 -4.39 3.19
N LEU A 325 -13.25 -3.33 3.29
CA LEU A 325 -11.80 -3.42 3.26
C LEU A 325 -11.17 -3.72 4.63
N GLY A 326 -11.95 -3.68 5.69
CA GLY A 326 -11.53 -3.89 7.08
C GLY A 326 -12.49 -3.22 8.05
N THR A 327 -12.06 -3.02 9.30
CA THR A 327 -12.88 -2.39 10.35
C THR A 327 -12.30 -1.08 10.86
N ASP A 328 -13.14 -0.07 11.02
CA ASP A 328 -12.85 1.20 11.70
C ASP A 328 -13.47 1.28 13.11
N ASP A 329 -14.21 0.25 13.52
CA ASP A 329 -14.78 0.15 14.86
C ASP A 329 -13.72 -0.35 15.86
N LEU A 330 -13.34 0.51 16.80
CA LEU A 330 -12.36 0.19 17.85
C LEU A 330 -12.78 -1.01 18.72
N ASN A 331 -14.07 -1.27 18.88
CA ASN A 331 -14.55 -2.45 19.62
C ASN A 331 -14.26 -3.75 18.87
N ASN A 332 -14.08 -3.69 17.57
CA ASN A 332 -13.73 -4.81 16.70
C ASN A 332 -12.22 -4.91 16.41
N ILE A 333 -11.40 -4.12 17.11
CA ILE A 333 -9.94 -4.16 17.03
C ILE A 333 -9.35 -4.76 18.31
N GLU A 334 -8.53 -5.78 18.18
CA GLU A 334 -7.67 -6.30 19.25
C GLU A 334 -6.30 -5.61 19.14
N PHE A 335 -6.04 -4.66 20.02
CA PHE A 335 -4.80 -3.87 20.02
C PHE A 335 -3.84 -4.38 21.09
N LEU A 336 -2.75 -5.03 20.65
CA LEU A 336 -1.71 -5.59 21.50
C LEU A 336 -0.47 -4.69 21.50
N LYS A 337 0.13 -4.47 22.66
CA LYS A 337 1.37 -3.71 22.84
C LYS A 337 2.45 -4.64 23.39
N LEU A 338 3.61 -4.68 22.68
CA LEU A 338 4.81 -5.43 23.03
C LEU A 338 5.97 -4.48 23.32
#